data_6fd7f13638cdc2caa30f79a96257d030
#
_entry.id   6fd7f13638cdc2caa30f79a96257d030
#
_cell.length_a   1.000
_cell.length_b   1.000
_cell.length_c   1.000
_cell.angle_alpha   90.00
_cell.angle_beta   90.00
_cell.angle_gamma   90.00
#
_symmetry.space_group_name_H-M   'P 1'
#
loop_
_entity.id
_entity.type
_entity.pdbx_description
1 polymer ?
#
loop_
_entity_poly.entity_id
_entity_poly.type
_entity_poly.pdbx_seq_one_letter_code
_entity_poly.pdbx_strand_id
1 'polypeptide(L)'
;MANSPHLKPVPAWVRGVAAGAVLWHAFLPTASASEGDPDNVYMAGADVKIETAVDGDLYAAAGRVSVGQPVSGDAVLAAGSIDLTSTSGDDLRAAGGVVTVGGRIAGEALIAGGSIAFGRDTEVLGRVWLAGGDIAVAGRLHGGLRVYGKNIVILGEIHGPAELHGEQIEILGSARILGDVRYSSQHEIRIDPQARITGSVTRKAGAFEFPRPTIPGLPALRPLLLLGLLSAGALLLSLFPRFTANALQTLGASPLKSAGLGTAIFFSLPPVILLLTITIIGIPIALVLAAFYGAALLVGYLVTAFFIGDRLLHAARPRVAPTFGWRIGSLAVALLLLWLAYTLPYVGAFVLLLALFAGLGAMVLQAFSSYETAP
;
A
#
# COMPACT_ATOMS: atom_id res chain seq x y z
N MET A 1 6.84 -9.66 -50.32
CA MET A 1 7.00 -8.47 -49.46
C MET A 1 5.74 -8.36 -48.61
N ALA A 2 5.76 -8.90 -47.40
CA ALA A 2 4.64 -8.90 -46.46
C ALA A 2 4.84 -7.78 -45.43
N ASN A 3 3.87 -6.88 -45.41
CA ASN A 3 3.83 -5.70 -44.54
C ASN A 3 3.50 -6.11 -43.10
N SER A 4 4.44 -6.04 -42.20
CA SER A 4 4.23 -6.28 -40.78
C SER A 4 3.55 -5.05 -40.12
N PRO A 5 2.44 -5.19 -39.40
CA PRO A 5 1.79 -4.06 -38.74
C PRO A 5 2.65 -3.58 -37.57
N HIS A 6 3.07 -2.32 -37.62
CA HIS A 6 3.72 -1.62 -36.52
C HIS A 6 2.73 -1.48 -35.36
N LEU A 7 2.88 -2.34 -34.35
CA LEU A 7 2.20 -2.17 -33.05
C LEU A 7 2.69 -0.88 -32.38
N LYS A 8 1.79 0.07 -32.19
CA LYS A 8 2.06 1.31 -31.44
C LYS A 8 2.52 0.97 -30.03
N PRO A 9 3.53 1.65 -29.50
CA PRO A 9 3.99 1.40 -28.13
C PRO A 9 2.86 1.69 -27.13
N VAL A 10 2.58 0.72 -26.27
CA VAL A 10 1.57 0.84 -25.20
C VAL A 10 1.99 1.96 -24.26
N PRO A 11 1.12 2.96 -23.99
CA PRO A 11 1.46 4.11 -23.16
C PRO A 11 1.89 3.70 -21.76
N ALA A 12 2.83 4.45 -21.17
CA ALA A 12 3.46 4.11 -19.89
C ALA A 12 2.47 3.96 -18.73
N TRP A 13 1.31 4.62 -18.78
CA TRP A 13 0.26 4.51 -17.78
C TRP A 13 -0.44 3.14 -17.77
N VAL A 14 -0.56 2.47 -18.92
CA VAL A 14 -1.12 1.11 -19.00
C VAL A 14 -0.22 0.08 -18.31
N ARG A 15 1.09 0.34 -18.27
CA ARG A 15 2.07 -0.56 -17.62
C ARG A 15 2.04 -0.45 -16.09
N GLY A 16 1.77 0.74 -15.53
CA GLY A 16 1.63 0.95 -14.09
C GLY A 16 0.32 0.37 -13.52
N VAL A 17 -0.77 0.46 -14.30
CA VAL A 17 -2.07 -0.10 -13.95
C VAL A 17 -2.03 -1.63 -13.92
N ALA A 18 -1.29 -2.24 -14.86
CA ALA A 18 -1.16 -3.69 -14.89
C ALA A 18 -0.44 -4.24 -13.65
N ALA A 19 0.60 -3.55 -13.13
CA ALA A 19 1.31 -3.98 -11.93
C ALA A 19 0.47 -3.84 -10.64
N GLY A 20 -0.24 -2.73 -10.47
CA GLY A 20 -1.12 -2.51 -9.31
C GLY A 20 -2.40 -3.36 -9.37
N ALA A 21 -3.01 -3.49 -10.57
CA ALA A 21 -4.20 -4.31 -10.76
C ALA A 21 -3.90 -5.81 -10.67
N VAL A 22 -2.72 -6.25 -11.11
CA VAL A 22 -2.29 -7.65 -10.98
C VAL A 22 -2.06 -8.00 -9.51
N LEU A 23 -1.45 -7.11 -8.71
CA LEU A 23 -1.32 -7.35 -7.27
C LEU A 23 -2.68 -7.34 -6.56
N TRP A 24 -3.61 -6.45 -6.94
CA TRP A 24 -4.94 -6.39 -6.34
C TRP A 24 -5.83 -7.57 -6.75
N HIS A 25 -5.79 -7.99 -8.01
CA HIS A 25 -6.55 -9.16 -8.49
C HIS A 25 -5.96 -10.50 -8.01
N ALA A 26 -4.65 -10.54 -7.72
CA ALA A 26 -4.00 -11.74 -7.19
C ALA A 26 -4.36 -12.04 -5.72
N PHE A 27 -4.79 -11.01 -4.96
CA PHE A 27 -5.22 -11.17 -3.56
C PHE A 27 -6.74 -11.19 -3.35
N LEU A 28 -7.54 -10.86 -4.38
CA LEU A 28 -8.96 -11.11 -4.34
C LEU A 28 -9.20 -12.51 -4.92
N PRO A 29 -9.68 -13.49 -4.13
CA PRO A 29 -10.24 -14.68 -4.73
C PRO A 29 -11.36 -14.20 -5.64
N THR A 30 -11.32 -14.52 -6.92
CA THR A 30 -12.51 -14.47 -7.76
C THR A 30 -13.47 -15.45 -7.10
N ALA A 31 -14.37 -14.94 -6.29
CA ALA A 31 -15.46 -15.71 -5.73
C ALA A 31 -16.39 -16.09 -6.88
N SER A 32 -16.00 -17.06 -7.66
CA SER A 32 -16.95 -18.00 -8.23
C SER A 32 -17.47 -18.76 -7.03
N ALA A 33 -18.74 -18.59 -6.68
CA ALA A 33 -19.44 -19.52 -5.83
C ALA A 33 -19.56 -20.84 -6.61
N SER A 34 -18.49 -21.59 -6.74
CA SER A 34 -18.52 -23.03 -6.94
C SER A 34 -18.74 -23.61 -5.55
N GLU A 35 -19.63 -24.56 -5.41
CA GLU A 35 -19.64 -25.49 -4.28
C GLU A 35 -18.19 -25.84 -3.99
N GLY A 36 -17.68 -25.48 -2.77
CA GLY A 36 -16.28 -25.58 -2.45
C GLY A 36 -15.83 -26.99 -2.70
N ASP A 37 -14.75 -27.14 -3.47
CA ASP A 37 -14.11 -28.42 -3.68
C ASP A 37 -13.82 -28.99 -2.28
N PRO A 38 -14.33 -30.17 -1.91
CA PRO A 38 -14.20 -30.72 -0.56
C PRO A 38 -12.75 -30.91 -0.12
N ASP A 39 -11.79 -30.86 -1.06
CA ASP A 39 -10.37 -31.10 -0.83
C ASP A 39 -9.59 -29.81 -0.52
N ASN A 40 -10.21 -28.62 -0.61
CA ASN A 40 -9.59 -27.35 -0.30
C ASN A 40 -9.48 -27.11 1.20
N VAL A 41 -8.34 -26.60 1.65
CA VAL A 41 -8.04 -26.34 3.06
C VAL A 41 -7.95 -24.83 3.36
N TYR A 42 -8.73 -24.38 4.34
CA TYR A 42 -8.78 -22.99 4.81
C TYR A 42 -8.32 -22.92 6.26
N MET A 43 -7.24 -22.21 6.53
CA MET A 43 -6.68 -22.10 7.88
C MET A 43 -6.40 -20.64 8.27
N ALA A 44 -6.73 -20.29 9.52
CA ALA A 44 -6.40 -19.00 10.09
C ALA A 44 -6.01 -19.14 11.57
N GLY A 45 -5.02 -18.35 12.04
CA GLY A 45 -4.58 -18.42 13.42
C GLY A 45 -3.34 -17.61 13.73
N ALA A 46 -2.76 -17.79 14.91
CA ALA A 46 -1.48 -17.18 15.25
C ALA A 46 -0.30 -17.92 14.62
N ASP A 47 -0.35 -19.25 14.61
CA ASP A 47 0.65 -20.16 14.03
C ASP A 47 -0.10 -21.28 13.30
N VAL A 48 0.10 -21.40 11.99
CA VAL A 48 -0.51 -22.42 11.12
C VAL A 48 0.59 -23.30 10.56
N LYS A 49 0.48 -24.61 10.82
CA LYS A 49 1.39 -25.63 10.31
C LYS A 49 0.62 -26.64 9.48
N ILE A 50 1.09 -26.87 8.27
CA ILE A 50 0.56 -27.89 7.38
C ILE A 50 1.40 -29.15 7.56
N GLU A 51 0.85 -30.10 8.32
CA GLU A 51 1.50 -31.37 8.70
C GLU A 51 0.99 -32.58 7.90
N THR A 52 -0.07 -32.40 7.13
CA THR A 52 -0.65 -33.41 6.22
C THR A 52 -0.69 -32.86 4.81
N ALA A 53 -0.61 -33.74 3.81
CA ALA A 53 -0.77 -33.34 2.42
C ALA A 53 -2.16 -32.74 2.18
N VAL A 54 -2.24 -31.75 1.30
CA VAL A 54 -3.47 -31.09 0.87
C VAL A 54 -3.74 -31.49 -0.57
N ASP A 55 -4.85 -32.18 -0.81
CA ASP A 55 -5.22 -32.71 -2.13
C ASP A 55 -5.83 -31.64 -3.06
N GLY A 56 -6.29 -30.51 -2.51
CA GLY A 56 -6.80 -29.33 -3.24
C GLY A 56 -5.93 -28.10 -3.03
N ASP A 57 -6.57 -26.94 -2.96
CA ASP A 57 -5.94 -25.65 -2.72
C ASP A 57 -5.75 -25.37 -1.22
N LEU A 58 -4.69 -24.64 -0.89
CA LEU A 58 -4.41 -24.18 0.46
C LEU A 58 -4.57 -22.67 0.57
N TYR A 59 -5.46 -22.24 1.46
CA TYR A 59 -5.64 -20.82 1.85
C TYR A 59 -5.29 -20.65 3.32
N ALA A 60 -4.17 -19.99 3.62
CA ALA A 60 -3.72 -19.82 5.00
C ALA A 60 -3.40 -18.35 5.34
N ALA A 61 -3.93 -17.88 6.49
CA ALA A 61 -3.65 -16.55 7.01
C ALA A 61 -3.30 -16.62 8.50
N ALA A 62 -2.08 -16.17 8.90
CA ALA A 62 -1.61 -16.30 10.28
C ALA A 62 -0.52 -15.31 10.66
N GLY A 63 -0.10 -15.32 11.93
CA GLY A 63 1.17 -14.68 12.33
C GLY A 63 2.37 -15.39 11.70
N ARG A 64 2.34 -16.73 11.69
CA ARG A 64 3.31 -17.60 11.01
C ARG A 64 2.59 -18.71 10.25
N VAL A 65 3.04 -19.00 9.02
CA VAL A 65 2.59 -20.13 8.22
C VAL A 65 3.79 -20.99 7.85
N SER A 66 3.74 -22.29 8.16
CA SER A 66 4.75 -23.28 7.78
C SER A 66 4.09 -24.39 6.97
N VAL A 67 4.53 -24.56 5.73
CA VAL A 67 4.01 -25.58 4.81
C VAL A 67 5.10 -26.65 4.59
N GLY A 68 5.01 -27.73 5.35
CA GLY A 68 5.97 -28.84 5.31
C GLY A 68 5.50 -30.03 4.49
N GLN A 69 4.26 -30.07 4.04
CA GLN A 69 3.67 -31.15 3.27
C GLN A 69 3.18 -30.67 1.90
N PRO A 70 3.09 -31.57 0.91
CA PRO A 70 2.68 -31.21 -0.44
C PRO A 70 1.27 -30.61 -0.48
N VAL A 71 1.09 -29.61 -1.33
CA VAL A 71 -0.19 -29.05 -1.74
C VAL A 71 -0.37 -29.39 -3.22
N SER A 72 -1.45 -30.06 -3.58
CA SER A 72 -1.67 -30.51 -4.97
C SER A 72 -2.17 -29.40 -5.89
N GLY A 73 -2.90 -28.42 -5.34
CA GLY A 73 -3.40 -27.23 -6.02
C GLY A 73 -2.58 -25.97 -5.74
N ASP A 74 -3.28 -24.84 -5.74
CA ASP A 74 -2.75 -23.52 -5.43
C ASP A 74 -2.42 -23.36 -3.95
N ALA A 75 -1.35 -22.63 -3.64
CA ALA A 75 -1.06 -22.19 -2.28
C ALA A 75 -1.18 -20.66 -2.17
N VAL A 76 -2.17 -20.18 -1.41
CA VAL A 76 -2.42 -18.75 -1.15
C VAL A 76 -2.15 -18.45 0.32
N LEU A 77 -1.03 -17.79 0.60
CA LEU A 77 -0.48 -17.63 1.94
C LEU A 77 -0.33 -16.16 2.32
N ALA A 78 -0.82 -15.78 3.51
CA ALA A 78 -0.65 -14.43 4.06
C ALA A 78 -0.21 -14.50 5.52
N ALA A 79 1.01 -14.04 5.86
CA ALA A 79 1.49 -14.10 7.23
C ALA A 79 2.62 -13.10 7.55
N GLY A 80 2.90 -12.90 8.84
CA GLY A 80 4.13 -12.19 9.25
C GLY A 80 5.39 -12.92 8.79
N SER A 81 5.39 -14.26 8.88
CA SER A 81 6.46 -15.13 8.39
C SER A 81 5.88 -16.35 7.67
N ILE A 82 6.38 -16.64 6.47
CA ILE A 82 5.98 -17.78 5.66
C ILE A 82 7.23 -18.64 5.39
N ASP A 83 7.10 -19.94 5.65
CA ASP A 83 8.11 -20.94 5.36
C ASP A 83 7.46 -22.08 4.56
N LEU A 84 7.74 -22.12 3.26
CA LEU A 84 7.30 -23.16 2.36
C LEU A 84 8.50 -24.04 2.02
N THR A 85 8.54 -25.28 2.55
CA THR A 85 9.62 -26.24 2.32
C THR A 85 9.18 -27.44 1.47
N SER A 86 7.94 -27.43 1.01
CA SER A 86 7.33 -28.53 0.27
C SER A 86 6.90 -28.13 -1.14
N THR A 87 6.25 -29.03 -1.85
CA THR A 87 5.81 -28.83 -3.24
C THR A 87 4.45 -28.17 -3.30
N SER A 88 4.26 -27.18 -4.19
CA SER A 88 2.96 -26.71 -4.67
C SER A 88 2.72 -27.26 -6.07
N GLY A 89 1.60 -27.94 -6.25
CA GLY A 89 1.23 -28.60 -7.50
C GLY A 89 0.86 -27.64 -8.61
N ASP A 90 0.47 -26.40 -8.24
CA ASP A 90 0.13 -25.32 -9.16
C ASP A 90 0.76 -24.01 -8.68
N ASP A 91 0.04 -22.90 -8.67
CA ASP A 91 0.55 -21.56 -8.37
C ASP A 91 0.84 -21.34 -6.87
N LEU A 92 1.87 -20.53 -6.60
CA LEU A 92 2.15 -19.99 -5.27
C LEU A 92 1.88 -18.47 -5.23
N ARG A 93 0.96 -18.05 -4.38
CA ARG A 93 0.70 -16.64 -4.06
C ARG A 93 0.97 -16.39 -2.58
N ALA A 94 2.01 -15.64 -2.27
CA ALA A 94 2.42 -15.41 -0.89
C ALA A 94 2.64 -13.92 -0.58
N ALA A 95 2.15 -13.48 0.58
CA ALA A 95 2.40 -12.14 1.09
C ALA A 95 2.80 -12.17 2.57
N GLY A 96 3.97 -11.59 2.90
CA GLY A 96 4.45 -11.62 4.28
C GLY A 96 5.57 -10.66 4.61
N GLY A 97 5.91 -10.56 5.90
CA GLY A 97 7.11 -9.82 6.32
C GLY A 97 8.39 -10.52 5.87
N VAL A 98 8.48 -11.81 6.15
CA VAL A 98 9.57 -12.70 5.71
C VAL A 98 8.97 -13.89 5.00
N VAL A 99 9.44 -14.19 3.77
CA VAL A 99 8.98 -15.31 2.96
C VAL A 99 10.17 -16.14 2.54
N THR A 100 10.22 -17.38 3.01
CA THR A 100 11.22 -18.39 2.61
C THR A 100 10.55 -19.45 1.76
N VAL A 101 11.11 -19.73 0.60
CA VAL A 101 10.58 -20.70 -0.35
C VAL A 101 11.63 -21.77 -0.64
N GLY A 102 11.26 -23.02 -0.38
CA GLY A 102 11.95 -24.23 -0.76
C GLY A 102 11.02 -25.15 -1.56
N GLY A 103 11.52 -26.26 -2.02
CA GLY A 103 10.76 -27.25 -2.76
C GLY A 103 10.37 -26.82 -4.18
N ARG A 104 9.39 -27.53 -4.76
CA ARG A 104 9.00 -27.37 -6.17
C ARG A 104 7.65 -26.68 -6.29
N ILE A 105 7.56 -25.71 -7.19
CA ILE A 105 6.34 -25.01 -7.59
C ILE A 105 6.11 -25.33 -9.07
N ALA A 106 4.99 -26.02 -9.38
CA ALA A 106 4.73 -26.45 -10.75
C ALA A 106 4.14 -25.33 -11.62
N GLY A 107 3.45 -24.38 -11.02
CA GLY A 107 2.89 -23.19 -11.68
C GLY A 107 3.76 -21.95 -11.55
N GLU A 108 3.12 -20.80 -11.47
CA GLU A 108 3.75 -19.48 -11.31
C GLU A 108 3.95 -19.17 -9.81
N ALA A 109 4.95 -18.35 -9.49
CA ALA A 109 5.14 -17.82 -8.15
C ALA A 109 4.97 -16.29 -8.13
N LEU A 110 4.01 -15.81 -7.36
CA LEU A 110 3.76 -14.39 -7.11
C LEU A 110 3.94 -14.09 -5.63
N ILE A 111 5.03 -13.41 -5.27
CA ILE A 111 5.40 -13.22 -3.86
C ILE A 111 5.69 -11.76 -3.58
N ALA A 112 5.10 -11.26 -2.48
CA ALA A 112 5.36 -9.94 -1.94
C ALA A 112 5.82 -10.04 -0.48
N GLY A 113 6.91 -9.33 -0.12
CA GLY A 113 7.41 -9.40 1.26
C GLY A 113 8.47 -8.35 1.59
N GLY A 114 8.74 -8.17 2.89
CA GLY A 114 9.89 -7.35 3.32
C GLY A 114 11.21 -8.00 2.92
N SER A 115 11.34 -9.29 3.22
CA SER A 115 12.48 -10.13 2.82
C SER A 115 11.97 -11.41 2.16
N ILE A 116 12.51 -11.75 0.98
CA ILE A 116 12.13 -12.93 0.20
C ILE A 116 13.39 -13.74 -0.11
N ALA A 117 13.38 -15.03 0.25
CA ALA A 117 14.49 -15.93 0.00
C ALA A 117 14.03 -17.20 -0.70
N PHE A 118 14.54 -17.48 -1.89
CA PHE A 118 14.43 -18.77 -2.56
C PHE A 118 15.66 -19.61 -2.22
N GLY A 119 15.41 -20.78 -1.61
CA GLY A 119 16.45 -21.75 -1.28
C GLY A 119 17.10 -22.35 -2.52
N ARG A 120 18.23 -23.07 -2.35
CA ARG A 120 18.91 -23.77 -3.46
C ARG A 120 18.11 -24.96 -3.98
N ASP A 121 17.26 -25.51 -3.15
CA ASP A 121 16.33 -26.60 -3.43
C ASP A 121 15.03 -26.15 -4.09
N THR A 122 14.82 -24.82 -4.20
CA THR A 122 13.64 -24.28 -4.87
C THR A 122 13.72 -24.54 -6.38
N GLU A 123 12.64 -25.06 -6.94
CA GLU A 123 12.44 -25.23 -8.37
C GLU A 123 11.07 -24.65 -8.77
N VAL A 124 11.04 -23.68 -9.69
CA VAL A 124 9.79 -23.11 -10.21
C VAL A 124 9.71 -23.33 -11.70
N LEU A 125 8.63 -23.97 -12.16
CA LEU A 125 8.44 -24.27 -13.58
C LEU A 125 7.84 -23.09 -14.35
N GLY A 126 6.94 -22.36 -13.72
CA GLY A 126 6.31 -21.17 -14.30
C GLY A 126 7.12 -19.90 -14.13
N ARG A 127 6.47 -18.77 -14.37
CA ARG A 127 7.08 -17.44 -14.19
C ARG A 127 7.13 -17.05 -12.71
N VAL A 128 8.13 -16.26 -12.37
CA VAL A 128 8.33 -15.78 -11.00
C VAL A 128 8.24 -14.25 -10.96
N TRP A 129 7.40 -13.76 -10.06
CA TRP A 129 7.19 -12.33 -9.81
C TRP A 129 7.45 -12.06 -8.34
N LEU A 130 8.46 -11.26 -8.05
CA LEU A 130 8.85 -10.92 -6.68
C LEU A 130 8.77 -9.40 -6.47
N ALA A 131 8.22 -9.00 -5.33
CA ALA A 131 8.22 -7.59 -4.90
C ALA A 131 8.59 -7.49 -3.41
N GLY A 132 9.69 -6.79 -3.08
CA GLY A 132 10.13 -6.71 -1.69
C GLY A 132 11.27 -5.75 -1.41
N GLY A 133 11.74 -5.75 -0.18
CA GLY A 133 12.94 -4.99 0.22
C GLY A 133 14.22 -5.74 -0.17
N ASP A 134 14.46 -6.87 0.48
CA ASP A 134 15.63 -7.71 0.28
C ASP A 134 15.21 -9.03 -0.39
N ILE A 135 15.76 -9.33 -1.56
CA ILE A 135 15.36 -10.49 -2.35
C ILE A 135 16.60 -11.30 -2.75
N ALA A 136 16.62 -12.56 -2.36
CA ALA A 136 17.66 -13.51 -2.71
C ALA A 136 17.08 -14.70 -3.48
N VAL A 137 17.62 -14.99 -4.66
CA VAL A 137 17.17 -16.11 -5.52
C VAL A 137 18.33 -17.07 -5.74
N ALA A 138 18.27 -18.23 -5.06
CA ALA A 138 19.31 -19.26 -5.16
C ALA A 138 18.83 -20.54 -5.88
N GLY A 139 17.52 -20.67 -6.14
CA GLY A 139 16.91 -21.84 -6.76
C GLY A 139 17.05 -21.90 -8.27
N ARG A 140 16.32 -22.86 -8.88
CA ARG A 140 16.24 -23.06 -10.33
C ARG A 140 14.88 -22.58 -10.83
N LEU A 141 14.88 -21.62 -11.76
CA LEU A 141 13.68 -21.05 -12.36
C LEU A 141 13.65 -21.40 -13.85
N HIS A 142 12.66 -22.18 -14.27
CA HIS A 142 12.51 -22.60 -15.67
C HIS A 142 11.81 -21.52 -16.52
N GLY A 143 10.96 -20.70 -15.88
CA GLY A 143 10.30 -19.55 -16.50
C GLY A 143 11.13 -18.27 -16.41
N GLY A 144 10.52 -17.15 -16.80
CA GLY A 144 11.10 -15.83 -16.62
C GLY A 144 11.02 -15.33 -15.18
N LEU A 145 11.96 -14.47 -14.81
CA LEU A 145 12.00 -13.83 -13.49
C LEU A 145 11.75 -12.32 -13.62
N ARG A 146 10.81 -11.79 -12.84
CA ARG A 146 10.63 -10.35 -12.68
C ARG A 146 10.69 -9.96 -11.22
N VAL A 147 11.60 -9.04 -10.89
CA VAL A 147 11.86 -8.63 -9.51
C VAL A 147 11.77 -7.13 -9.38
N TYR A 148 11.06 -6.70 -8.33
CA TYR A 148 11.03 -5.32 -7.84
C TYR A 148 11.53 -5.31 -6.40
N GLY A 149 12.74 -4.80 -6.16
CA GLY A 149 13.34 -4.86 -4.82
C GLY A 149 14.28 -3.70 -4.54
N LYS A 150 14.60 -3.49 -3.27
CA LYS A 150 15.68 -2.57 -2.92
C LYS A 150 17.03 -3.23 -3.17
N ASN A 151 17.24 -4.40 -2.57
CA ASN A 151 18.43 -5.20 -2.73
C ASN A 151 18.05 -6.53 -3.41
N ILE A 152 18.69 -6.84 -4.52
CA ILE A 152 18.42 -8.05 -5.30
C ILE A 152 19.72 -8.83 -5.47
N VAL A 153 19.74 -10.07 -5.02
CA VAL A 153 20.87 -10.97 -5.13
C VAL A 153 20.48 -12.24 -5.89
N ILE A 154 21.12 -12.50 -7.01
CA ILE A 154 20.88 -13.69 -7.83
C ILE A 154 22.06 -14.66 -7.69
N LEU A 155 21.76 -15.88 -7.22
CA LEU A 155 22.73 -16.94 -7.03
C LEU A 155 22.37 -18.20 -7.84
N GLY A 156 21.11 -18.31 -8.25
CA GLY A 156 20.51 -19.51 -8.83
C GLY A 156 20.61 -19.56 -10.35
N GLU A 157 19.86 -20.52 -10.91
CA GLU A 157 19.77 -20.76 -12.34
C GLU A 157 18.44 -20.27 -12.89
N ILE A 158 18.47 -19.43 -13.94
CA ILE A 158 17.29 -18.85 -14.57
C ILE A 158 17.32 -19.17 -16.05
N HIS A 159 16.35 -19.98 -16.52
CA HIS A 159 16.31 -20.41 -17.92
C HIS A 159 15.61 -19.38 -18.83
N GLY A 160 14.75 -18.52 -18.28
CA GLY A 160 14.05 -17.49 -18.99
C GLY A 160 14.69 -16.11 -18.89
N PRO A 161 14.05 -15.08 -19.44
CA PRO A 161 14.50 -13.70 -19.30
C PRO A 161 14.37 -13.21 -17.85
N ALA A 162 15.35 -12.40 -17.39
CA ALA A 162 15.35 -11.78 -16.09
C ALA A 162 15.14 -10.26 -16.21
N GLU A 163 14.06 -9.75 -15.62
CA GLU A 163 13.78 -8.32 -15.50
C GLU A 163 13.97 -7.89 -14.03
N LEU A 164 15.03 -7.12 -13.76
CA LEU A 164 15.44 -6.75 -12.41
C LEU A 164 15.29 -5.24 -12.21
N HIS A 165 14.48 -4.84 -11.24
CA HIS A 165 14.24 -3.45 -10.90
C HIS A 165 14.62 -3.21 -9.44
N GLY A 166 15.72 -2.49 -9.17
CA GLY A 166 16.20 -2.32 -7.80
C GLY A 166 17.20 -1.18 -7.60
N GLU A 167 17.49 -0.87 -6.35
CA GLU A 167 18.55 0.09 -6.02
C GLU A 167 19.93 -0.56 -6.14
N GLN A 168 20.07 -1.77 -5.59
CA GLN A 168 21.29 -2.56 -5.65
C GLN A 168 20.97 -3.93 -6.24
N ILE A 169 21.71 -4.32 -7.28
CA ILE A 169 21.52 -5.58 -7.98
C ILE A 169 22.86 -6.27 -8.08
N GLU A 170 22.93 -7.49 -7.54
CA GLU A 170 24.14 -8.31 -7.56
C GLU A 170 23.85 -9.68 -8.18
N ILE A 171 24.67 -10.09 -9.15
CA ILE A 171 24.66 -11.43 -9.75
C ILE A 171 25.94 -12.11 -9.32
N LEU A 172 25.82 -13.11 -8.44
CA LEU A 172 26.96 -13.80 -7.85
C LEU A 172 27.52 -14.89 -8.77
N GLY A 173 28.74 -15.33 -8.50
CA GLY A 173 29.50 -16.25 -9.37
C GLY A 173 28.87 -17.62 -9.58
N SER A 174 27.95 -18.06 -8.70
CA SER A 174 27.17 -19.29 -8.89
C SER A 174 26.02 -19.14 -9.86
N ALA A 175 25.62 -17.91 -10.20
CA ALA A 175 24.44 -17.63 -11.01
C ALA A 175 24.64 -18.07 -12.47
N ARG A 176 23.58 -18.65 -13.04
CA ARG A 176 23.49 -19.03 -14.45
C ARG A 176 22.20 -18.48 -15.05
N ILE A 177 22.30 -17.57 -16.01
CA ILE A 177 21.11 -16.97 -16.64
C ILE A 177 21.20 -17.27 -18.15
N LEU A 178 20.26 -18.07 -18.64
CA LEU A 178 20.23 -18.50 -20.05
C LEU A 178 19.52 -17.50 -20.95
N GLY A 179 18.72 -16.60 -20.38
CA GLY A 179 17.99 -15.55 -21.09
C GLY A 179 18.64 -14.17 -21.00
N ASP A 180 17.99 -13.19 -21.60
CA ASP A 180 18.40 -11.78 -21.51
C ASP A 180 18.17 -11.22 -20.10
N VAL A 181 19.11 -10.40 -19.63
CA VAL A 181 18.99 -9.64 -18.38
C VAL A 181 18.67 -8.18 -18.72
N ARG A 182 17.51 -7.73 -18.32
CA ARG A 182 17.13 -6.31 -18.40
C ARG A 182 17.05 -5.75 -17.00
N TYR A 183 17.78 -4.70 -16.71
CA TYR A 183 17.74 -4.12 -15.38
C TYR A 183 17.49 -2.60 -15.39
N SER A 184 16.87 -2.12 -14.33
CA SER A 184 16.68 -0.70 -14.03
C SER A 184 17.17 -0.45 -12.61
N SER A 185 18.22 0.34 -12.47
CA SER A 185 18.83 0.70 -11.19
C SER A 185 19.49 2.06 -11.28
N GLN A 186 19.58 2.77 -10.15
CA GLN A 186 20.37 4.00 -10.05
C GLN A 186 21.88 3.68 -10.11
N HIS A 187 22.28 2.53 -9.59
CA HIS A 187 23.66 2.05 -9.61
C HIS A 187 23.88 1.06 -10.75
N GLU A 188 25.12 0.89 -11.14
CA GLU A 188 25.46 -0.16 -12.09
C GLU A 188 25.33 -1.54 -11.42
N ILE A 189 24.82 -2.52 -12.18
CA ILE A 189 24.68 -3.88 -11.70
C ILE A 189 26.05 -4.50 -11.42
N ARG A 190 26.21 -5.16 -10.28
CA ARG A 190 27.40 -5.94 -9.98
C ARG A 190 27.24 -7.35 -10.52
N ILE A 191 28.12 -7.74 -11.42
CA ILE A 191 28.19 -9.10 -11.99
C ILE A 191 29.54 -9.68 -11.62
N ASP A 192 29.52 -10.80 -10.87
CA ASP A 192 30.73 -11.56 -10.56
C ASP A 192 31.31 -12.16 -11.85
N PRO A 193 32.64 -12.11 -12.05
CA PRO A 193 33.29 -12.66 -13.25
C PRO A 193 33.03 -14.16 -13.48
N GLN A 194 32.66 -14.92 -12.47
CA GLN A 194 32.31 -16.35 -12.56
C GLN A 194 30.85 -16.59 -12.94
N ALA A 195 30.00 -15.57 -12.88
CA ALA A 195 28.60 -15.67 -13.31
C ALA A 195 28.53 -15.92 -14.83
N ARG A 196 27.57 -16.77 -15.23
CA ARG A 196 27.37 -17.09 -16.65
C ARG A 196 26.04 -16.54 -17.12
N ILE A 197 26.09 -15.56 -18.02
CA ILE A 197 24.90 -14.99 -18.67
C ILE A 197 25.06 -15.27 -20.17
N THR A 198 24.13 -16.04 -20.74
CA THR A 198 24.17 -16.40 -22.16
C THR A 198 23.53 -15.32 -23.04
N GLY A 199 22.54 -14.60 -22.51
CA GLY A 199 21.83 -13.54 -23.18
C GLY A 199 22.52 -12.18 -23.06
N SER A 200 21.89 -11.15 -23.59
CA SER A 200 22.34 -9.76 -23.50
C SER A 200 22.03 -9.16 -22.11
N VAL A 201 22.94 -8.30 -21.63
CA VAL A 201 22.70 -7.50 -20.43
C VAL A 201 22.39 -6.06 -20.85
N THR A 202 21.16 -5.63 -20.63
CA THR A 202 20.69 -4.31 -21.07
C THR A 202 20.22 -3.47 -19.89
N ARG A 203 20.80 -2.28 -19.70
CA ARG A 203 20.30 -1.31 -18.73
C ARG A 203 19.16 -0.52 -19.35
N LYS A 204 18.01 -0.52 -18.72
CA LYS A 204 16.89 0.33 -19.10
C LYS A 204 17.10 1.72 -18.51
N ALA A 205 17.16 2.74 -19.35
CA ALA A 205 17.25 4.13 -18.89
C ALA A 205 15.99 4.49 -18.09
N GLY A 206 16.19 5.01 -16.88
CA GLY A 206 15.15 5.43 -15.94
C GLY A 206 15.56 5.07 -14.52
N ALA A 207 15.39 6.00 -13.58
CA ALA A 207 15.54 5.68 -12.16
C ALA A 207 14.53 4.60 -11.78
N PHE A 208 14.97 3.62 -11.01
CA PHE A 208 14.05 2.70 -10.38
C PHE A 208 13.19 3.49 -9.37
N GLU A 209 11.93 3.65 -9.68
CA GLU A 209 10.93 4.08 -8.72
C GLU A 209 10.04 2.86 -8.44
N PHE A 210 9.88 2.52 -7.16
CA PHE A 210 8.84 1.56 -6.78
C PHE A 210 7.54 2.00 -7.44
N PRO A 211 6.82 1.10 -8.14
CA PRO A 211 5.54 1.46 -8.72
C PRO A 211 4.63 1.94 -7.58
N ARG A 212 4.53 3.25 -7.42
CA ARG A 212 3.54 3.81 -6.52
C ARG A 212 2.18 3.40 -7.08
N PRO A 213 1.30 2.81 -6.29
CA PRO A 213 -0.04 2.50 -6.75
C PRO A 213 -0.72 3.82 -7.16
N THR A 214 -0.63 4.14 -8.43
CA THR A 214 -1.33 5.27 -9.01
C THR A 214 -2.67 4.74 -9.48
N ILE A 215 -3.72 5.06 -8.73
CA ILE A 215 -5.08 4.83 -9.20
C ILE A 215 -5.25 5.64 -10.47
N PRO A 216 -5.55 4.99 -11.63
CA PRO A 216 -5.74 5.71 -12.89
C PRO A 216 -6.86 6.73 -12.74
N GLY A 217 -6.60 7.96 -13.20
CA GLY A 217 -7.57 9.05 -13.05
C GLY A 217 -7.51 9.84 -11.74
N LEU A 218 -6.83 9.35 -10.70
CA LEU A 218 -6.69 10.09 -9.44
C LEU A 218 -6.06 11.50 -9.63
N PRO A 219 -5.05 11.70 -10.50
CA PRO A 219 -4.56 13.03 -10.80
C PRO A 219 -5.61 13.94 -11.45
N ALA A 220 -6.48 13.40 -12.29
CA ALA A 220 -7.57 14.14 -12.92
C ALA A 220 -8.72 14.46 -11.93
N LEU A 221 -8.86 13.67 -10.85
CA LEU A 221 -9.84 13.91 -9.79
C LEU A 221 -9.39 14.95 -8.75
N ARG A 222 -8.13 15.37 -8.76
CA ARG A 222 -7.60 16.34 -7.80
C ARG A 222 -8.40 17.65 -7.74
N PRO A 223 -8.76 18.32 -8.86
CA PRO A 223 -9.59 19.51 -8.82
C PRO A 223 -11.00 19.22 -8.29
N LEU A 224 -11.54 18.04 -8.60
CA LEU A 224 -12.84 17.60 -8.07
C LEU A 224 -12.80 17.38 -6.56
N LEU A 225 -11.71 16.82 -6.03
CA LEU A 225 -11.49 16.67 -4.59
C LEU A 225 -11.37 18.02 -3.88
N LEU A 226 -10.67 18.99 -4.47
CA LEU A 226 -10.61 20.36 -3.92
C LEU A 226 -11.98 21.02 -3.92
N LEU A 227 -12.75 20.87 -4.99
CA LEU A 227 -14.15 21.33 -5.06
C LEU A 227 -15.03 20.65 -4.01
N GLY A 228 -14.87 19.34 -3.82
CA GLY A 228 -15.54 18.58 -2.77
C GLY A 228 -15.21 19.07 -1.37
N LEU A 229 -13.93 19.33 -1.07
CA LEU A 229 -13.49 19.89 0.21
C LEU A 229 -14.03 21.32 0.42
N LEU A 230 -14.03 22.17 -0.61
CA LEU A 230 -14.63 23.50 -0.55
C LEU A 230 -16.12 23.43 -0.29
N SER A 231 -16.83 22.54 -0.98
CA SER A 231 -18.27 22.33 -0.79
C SER A 231 -18.58 21.81 0.61
N ALA A 232 -17.82 20.84 1.11
CA ALA A 232 -17.96 20.33 2.46
C ALA A 232 -17.66 21.40 3.52
N GLY A 233 -16.63 22.23 3.30
CA GLY A 233 -16.33 23.37 4.17
C GLY A 233 -17.43 24.44 4.15
N ALA A 234 -17.97 24.78 2.98
CA ALA A 234 -19.09 25.70 2.85
C ALA A 234 -20.34 25.19 3.57
N LEU A 235 -20.63 23.89 3.43
CA LEU A 235 -21.73 23.20 4.11
C LEU A 235 -21.52 23.22 5.64
N LEU A 236 -20.32 22.90 6.11
CA LEU A 236 -19.97 22.91 7.53
C LEU A 236 -20.16 24.31 8.13
N LEU A 237 -19.72 25.35 7.42
CA LEU A 237 -19.85 26.73 7.86
C LEU A 237 -21.30 27.19 7.86
N SER A 238 -22.14 26.76 6.91
CA SER A 238 -23.54 27.14 6.78
C SER A 238 -24.45 26.45 7.79
N LEU A 239 -24.23 25.13 7.98
CA LEU A 239 -25.06 24.31 8.88
C LEU A 239 -24.62 24.41 10.35
N PHE A 240 -23.32 24.53 10.59
CA PHE A 240 -22.74 24.52 11.94
C PHE A 240 -21.82 25.74 12.22
N PRO A 241 -22.31 26.98 12.05
CA PRO A 241 -21.46 28.18 12.19
C PRO A 241 -20.90 28.36 13.61
N ARG A 242 -21.69 28.06 14.64
CA ARG A 242 -21.27 28.12 16.04
C ARG A 242 -20.21 27.06 16.39
N PHE A 243 -20.41 25.84 15.92
CA PHE A 243 -19.46 24.77 16.09
C PHE A 243 -18.09 25.14 15.47
N THR A 244 -18.10 25.60 14.22
CA THR A 244 -16.89 26.00 13.51
C THR A 244 -16.16 27.13 14.24
N ALA A 245 -16.89 28.16 14.69
CA ALA A 245 -16.29 29.28 15.42
C ALA A 245 -15.64 28.85 16.74
N ASN A 246 -16.32 28.00 17.53
CA ASN A 246 -15.81 27.52 18.80
C ASN A 246 -14.59 26.58 18.61
N ALA A 247 -14.61 25.71 17.58
CA ALA A 247 -13.48 24.84 17.26
C ALA A 247 -12.22 25.65 16.88
N LEU A 248 -12.40 26.74 16.12
CA LEU A 248 -11.33 27.67 15.77
C LEU A 248 -10.74 28.35 17.01
N GLN A 249 -11.60 28.78 17.95
CA GLN A 249 -11.16 29.39 19.21
C GLN A 249 -10.39 28.39 20.07
N THR A 250 -10.89 27.14 20.21
CA THR A 250 -10.24 26.07 20.97
C THR A 250 -8.86 25.74 20.38
N LEU A 251 -8.78 25.64 19.05
CA LEU A 251 -7.52 25.40 18.35
C LEU A 251 -6.52 26.54 18.58
N GLY A 252 -6.99 27.79 18.55
CA GLY A 252 -6.16 28.97 18.80
C GLY A 252 -5.68 29.07 20.26
N ALA A 253 -6.53 28.69 21.23
CA ALA A 253 -6.24 28.82 22.65
C ALA A 253 -5.29 27.67 23.13
N SER A 254 -5.40 26.47 22.58
CA SER A 254 -4.66 25.29 23.05
C SER A 254 -4.19 24.38 21.90
N PRO A 255 -3.31 24.84 21.01
CA PRO A 255 -2.92 24.08 19.82
C PRO A 255 -2.21 22.77 20.15
N LEU A 256 -1.33 22.74 21.16
CA LEU A 256 -0.59 21.53 21.56
C LEU A 256 -1.49 20.50 22.23
N LYS A 257 -2.46 20.93 23.06
CA LYS A 257 -3.44 20.01 23.65
C LYS A 257 -4.34 19.40 22.56
N SER A 258 -4.78 20.23 21.62
CA SER A 258 -5.56 19.77 20.47
C SER A 258 -4.78 18.76 19.63
N ALA A 259 -3.53 19.05 19.27
CA ALA A 259 -2.70 18.13 18.50
C ALA A 259 -2.46 16.82 19.25
N GLY A 260 -2.13 16.86 20.55
CA GLY A 260 -1.91 15.68 21.37
C GLY A 260 -3.15 14.78 21.48
N LEU A 261 -4.32 15.37 21.77
CA LEU A 261 -5.57 14.61 21.85
C LEU A 261 -5.98 14.04 20.48
N GLY A 262 -5.83 14.83 19.42
CA GLY A 262 -6.10 14.34 18.05
C GLY A 262 -5.21 13.19 17.65
N THR A 263 -3.92 13.23 18.02
CA THR A 263 -2.98 12.12 17.81
C THR A 263 -3.43 10.86 18.56
N ALA A 264 -3.81 11.00 19.85
CA ALA A 264 -4.30 9.88 20.62
C ALA A 264 -5.54 9.24 20.00
N ILE A 265 -6.52 10.02 19.58
CA ILE A 265 -7.74 9.54 18.93
C ILE A 265 -7.43 8.89 17.58
N PHE A 266 -6.57 9.51 16.78
CA PHE A 266 -6.18 8.99 15.46
C PHE A 266 -5.60 7.59 15.54
N PHE A 267 -4.73 7.31 16.52
CA PHE A 267 -4.11 6.00 16.67
C PHE A 267 -4.93 5.00 17.49
N SER A 268 -5.84 5.46 18.36
CA SER A 268 -6.64 4.55 19.20
C SER A 268 -7.87 3.98 18.49
N LEU A 269 -8.53 4.76 17.61
CA LEU A 269 -9.78 4.31 16.98
C LEU A 269 -9.61 3.18 15.96
N PRO A 270 -8.59 3.17 15.07
CA PRO A 270 -8.44 2.08 14.10
C PRO A 270 -8.29 0.69 14.73
N PRO A 271 -7.46 0.48 15.79
CA PRO A 271 -7.41 -0.81 16.50
C PRO A 271 -8.76 -1.23 17.10
N VAL A 272 -9.51 -0.27 17.66
CA VAL A 272 -10.86 -0.55 18.22
C VAL A 272 -11.82 -0.98 17.12
N ILE A 273 -11.83 -0.28 15.98
CA ILE A 273 -12.64 -0.64 14.81
C ILE A 273 -12.27 -2.06 14.36
N LEU A 274 -10.97 -2.36 14.25
CA LEU A 274 -10.49 -3.67 13.84
C LEU A 274 -10.92 -4.77 14.82
N LEU A 275 -10.80 -4.55 16.13
CA LEU A 275 -11.24 -5.50 17.15
C LEU A 275 -12.74 -5.80 17.05
N LEU A 276 -13.56 -4.78 16.76
CA LEU A 276 -15.01 -4.97 16.58
C LEU A 276 -15.33 -5.86 15.37
N THR A 277 -14.52 -5.81 14.30
CA THR A 277 -14.74 -6.64 13.10
C THR A 277 -14.51 -8.14 13.34
N ILE A 278 -13.85 -8.54 14.42
CA ILE A 278 -13.61 -9.95 14.76
C ILE A 278 -14.95 -10.66 15.13
N THR A 279 -15.95 -9.91 15.58
CA THR A 279 -17.24 -10.48 15.97
C THR A 279 -18.33 -10.16 14.95
N ILE A 280 -19.23 -11.11 14.68
CA ILE A 280 -20.34 -10.92 13.72
C ILE A 280 -21.22 -9.73 14.13
N ILE A 281 -21.50 -9.57 15.45
CA ILE A 281 -22.28 -8.45 15.97
C ILE A 281 -21.47 -7.13 15.91
N GLY A 282 -20.16 -7.20 16.03
CA GLY A 282 -19.30 -6.03 15.99
C GLY A 282 -19.11 -5.46 14.58
N ILE A 283 -19.32 -6.22 13.51
CA ILE A 283 -19.17 -5.73 12.13
C ILE A 283 -20.04 -4.50 11.84
N PRO A 284 -21.37 -4.51 12.09
CA PRO A 284 -22.21 -3.33 11.87
C PRO A 284 -21.76 -2.13 12.70
N ILE A 285 -21.36 -2.35 13.96
CA ILE A 285 -20.88 -1.30 14.87
C ILE A 285 -19.55 -0.74 14.36
N ALA A 286 -18.64 -1.61 13.91
CA ALA A 286 -17.36 -1.21 13.33
C ALA A 286 -17.55 -0.34 12.07
N LEU A 287 -18.50 -0.69 11.19
CA LEU A 287 -18.82 0.09 9.99
C LEU A 287 -19.35 1.49 10.34
N VAL A 288 -20.27 1.57 11.30
CA VAL A 288 -20.79 2.87 11.77
C VAL A 288 -19.67 3.68 12.41
N LEU A 289 -18.87 3.08 13.29
CA LEU A 289 -17.74 3.77 13.93
C LEU A 289 -16.69 4.22 12.92
N ALA A 290 -16.39 3.41 11.90
CA ALA A 290 -15.50 3.78 10.81
C ALA A 290 -16.02 4.96 9.99
N ALA A 291 -17.34 4.98 9.71
CA ALA A 291 -17.97 6.11 9.01
C ALA A 291 -17.89 7.41 9.83
N PHE A 292 -18.20 7.34 11.14
CA PHE A 292 -18.03 8.47 12.05
C PHE A 292 -16.59 8.93 12.16
N TYR A 293 -15.65 7.99 12.23
CA TYR A 293 -14.21 8.31 12.26
C TYR A 293 -13.78 9.02 10.97
N GLY A 294 -14.18 8.53 9.80
CA GLY A 294 -13.89 9.17 8.51
C GLY A 294 -14.48 10.59 8.43
N ALA A 295 -15.72 10.78 8.89
CA ALA A 295 -16.35 12.10 8.97
C ALA A 295 -15.60 13.03 9.94
N ALA A 296 -15.18 12.53 11.10
CA ALA A 296 -14.43 13.30 12.07
C ALA A 296 -13.05 13.74 11.54
N LEU A 297 -12.36 12.88 10.79
CA LEU A 297 -11.11 13.22 10.11
C LEU A 297 -11.31 14.32 9.08
N LEU A 298 -12.38 14.23 8.27
CA LEU A 298 -12.72 15.26 7.27
C LEU A 298 -13.02 16.60 7.94
N VAL A 299 -13.87 16.60 8.96
CA VAL A 299 -14.24 17.82 9.69
C VAL A 299 -13.02 18.40 10.41
N GLY A 300 -12.20 17.58 11.06
CA GLY A 300 -10.96 18.02 11.70
C GLY A 300 -10.01 18.70 10.72
N TYR A 301 -9.80 18.09 9.55
CA TYR A 301 -8.99 18.71 8.49
C TYR A 301 -9.55 20.06 8.03
N LEU A 302 -10.86 20.16 7.83
CA LEU A 302 -11.53 21.42 7.45
C LEU A 302 -11.42 22.50 8.55
N VAL A 303 -11.54 22.11 9.84
CA VAL A 303 -11.37 23.05 10.97
C VAL A 303 -9.96 23.66 10.95
N THR A 304 -8.92 22.85 10.74
CA THR A 304 -7.55 23.39 10.63
C THR A 304 -7.38 24.24 9.37
N ALA A 305 -7.95 23.85 8.24
CA ALA A 305 -7.92 24.66 7.03
C ALA A 305 -8.61 26.02 7.24
N PHE A 306 -9.77 26.05 7.90
CA PHE A 306 -10.41 27.29 8.31
C PHE A 306 -9.56 28.13 9.27
N PHE A 307 -8.89 27.50 10.23
CA PHE A 307 -8.00 28.21 11.16
C PHE A 307 -6.84 28.88 10.43
N ILE A 308 -6.19 28.19 9.51
CA ILE A 308 -5.13 28.74 8.67
C ILE A 308 -5.68 29.88 7.82
N GLY A 309 -6.83 29.67 7.17
CA GLY A 309 -7.50 30.68 6.36
C GLY A 309 -7.87 31.94 7.13
N ASP A 310 -8.41 31.77 8.33
CA ASP A 310 -8.80 32.89 9.21
C ASP A 310 -7.58 33.69 9.66
N ARG A 311 -6.48 33.04 10.01
CA ARG A 311 -5.20 33.69 10.33
C ARG A 311 -4.63 34.48 9.17
N LEU A 312 -4.66 33.94 7.97
CA LEU A 312 -4.22 34.60 6.75
C LEU A 312 -5.11 35.84 6.45
N LEU A 313 -6.42 35.68 6.62
CA LEU A 313 -7.38 36.78 6.42
C LEU A 313 -7.13 37.91 7.37
N HIS A 314 -6.96 37.63 8.67
CA HIS A 314 -6.68 38.66 9.69
C HIS A 314 -5.33 39.35 9.44
N ALA A 315 -4.32 38.62 8.96
CA ALA A 315 -3.04 39.23 8.59
C ALA A 315 -3.16 40.17 7.38
N ALA A 316 -4.03 39.82 6.40
CA ALA A 316 -4.23 40.64 5.20
C ALA A 316 -5.16 41.86 5.42
N ARG A 317 -6.18 41.72 6.27
CA ARG A 317 -7.20 42.74 6.54
C ARG A 317 -7.66 42.75 8.01
N PRO A 318 -6.90 43.35 8.93
CA PRO A 318 -7.16 43.25 10.38
C PRO A 318 -8.41 43.96 10.88
N ARG A 319 -9.04 44.83 10.07
CA ARG A 319 -10.14 45.70 10.50
C ARG A 319 -11.50 45.42 9.85
N VAL A 320 -11.62 44.39 9.03
CA VAL A 320 -12.86 44.05 8.30
C VAL A 320 -13.47 42.80 8.86
N ALA A 321 -14.73 42.87 9.30
CA ALA A 321 -15.48 41.67 9.71
C ALA A 321 -15.61 40.71 8.53
N PRO A 322 -15.27 39.42 8.69
CA PRO A 322 -15.25 38.47 7.59
C PRO A 322 -16.68 38.14 7.13
N THR A 323 -17.00 38.47 5.89
CA THR A 323 -18.24 38.03 5.24
C THR A 323 -18.14 36.51 4.89
N PHE A 324 -19.28 35.87 4.66
CA PHE A 324 -19.33 34.43 4.26
C PHE A 324 -18.43 34.16 3.06
N GLY A 325 -18.49 34.96 2.01
CA GLY A 325 -17.66 34.81 0.81
C GLY A 325 -16.16 34.93 1.11
N TRP A 326 -15.76 35.80 2.02
CA TRP A 326 -14.37 35.93 2.46
C TRP A 326 -13.87 34.68 3.20
N ARG A 327 -14.71 34.07 4.04
CA ARG A 327 -14.36 32.82 4.75
C ARG A 327 -14.18 31.67 3.79
N ILE A 328 -15.03 31.55 2.75
CA ILE A 328 -14.86 30.53 1.71
C ILE A 328 -13.60 30.81 0.87
N GLY A 329 -13.33 32.06 0.51
CA GLY A 329 -12.12 32.45 -0.20
C GLY A 329 -10.85 32.12 0.61
N SER A 330 -10.84 32.41 1.92
CA SER A 330 -9.71 32.07 2.78
C SER A 330 -9.52 30.57 2.98
N LEU A 331 -10.61 29.80 3.03
CA LEU A 331 -10.57 28.34 3.02
C LEU A 331 -9.94 27.83 1.72
N ALA A 332 -10.33 28.37 0.57
CA ALA A 332 -9.76 27.97 -0.72
C ALA A 332 -8.24 28.20 -0.76
N VAL A 333 -7.79 29.36 -0.27
CA VAL A 333 -6.36 29.69 -0.18
C VAL A 333 -5.65 28.73 0.79
N ALA A 334 -6.24 28.44 1.96
CA ALA A 334 -5.66 27.51 2.94
C ALA A 334 -5.56 26.08 2.39
N LEU A 335 -6.58 25.58 1.69
CA LEU A 335 -6.56 24.28 1.04
C LEU A 335 -5.50 24.22 -0.05
N LEU A 336 -5.34 25.29 -0.83
CA LEU A 336 -4.30 25.40 -1.85
C LEU A 336 -2.89 25.37 -1.23
N LEU A 337 -2.69 26.08 -0.11
CA LEU A 337 -1.41 26.07 0.61
C LEU A 337 -1.10 24.70 1.22
N LEU A 338 -2.08 24.04 1.81
CA LEU A 338 -1.92 22.67 2.32
C LEU A 338 -1.62 21.68 1.18
N TRP A 339 -2.28 21.88 0.03
CA TRP A 339 -1.99 21.09 -1.17
C TRP A 339 -0.57 21.35 -1.70
N LEU A 340 -0.13 22.63 -1.72
CA LEU A 340 1.23 22.98 -2.11
C LEU A 340 2.27 22.41 -1.12
N ALA A 341 1.99 22.48 0.18
CA ALA A 341 2.85 21.86 1.20
C ALA A 341 3.01 20.36 0.98
N TYR A 342 1.95 19.67 0.55
CA TYR A 342 2.00 18.23 0.23
C TYR A 342 2.97 17.89 -0.90
N THR A 343 3.27 18.83 -1.81
CA THR A 343 4.25 18.59 -2.88
C THR A 343 5.69 18.47 -2.38
N LEU A 344 5.97 18.96 -1.15
CA LEU A 344 7.29 18.86 -0.54
C LEU A 344 7.49 17.46 0.05
N PRO A 345 8.53 16.70 -0.37
CA PRO A 345 8.79 15.36 0.15
C PRO A 345 9.07 15.43 1.66
N TYR A 346 8.52 14.47 2.41
CA TYR A 346 8.61 14.31 3.87
C TYR A 346 7.90 15.43 4.68
N VAL A 347 8.15 16.71 4.38
CA VAL A 347 7.58 17.87 5.08
C VAL A 347 6.07 17.94 4.86
N GLY A 348 5.61 17.67 3.64
CA GLY A 348 4.18 17.75 3.30
C GLY A 348 3.32 16.78 4.08
N ALA A 349 3.76 15.52 4.19
CA ALA A 349 3.04 14.51 4.98
C ALA A 349 2.96 14.90 6.46
N PHE A 350 4.06 15.42 7.03
CA PHE A 350 4.11 15.88 8.41
C PHE A 350 3.16 17.07 8.66
N VAL A 351 3.15 18.06 7.78
CA VAL A 351 2.25 19.22 7.87
C VAL A 351 0.78 18.78 7.80
N LEU A 352 0.44 17.87 6.89
CA LEU A 352 -0.93 17.37 6.77
C LEU A 352 -1.37 16.59 8.01
N LEU A 353 -0.50 15.73 8.56
CA LEU A 353 -0.78 14.99 9.79
C LEU A 353 -0.98 15.94 10.97
N LEU A 354 -0.11 16.94 11.12
CA LEU A 354 -0.27 17.95 12.16
C LEU A 354 -1.59 18.72 12.01
N ALA A 355 -1.94 19.11 10.79
CA ALA A 355 -3.20 19.79 10.50
C ALA A 355 -4.39 18.91 10.88
N LEU A 356 -4.35 17.62 10.53
CA LEU A 356 -5.40 16.67 10.86
C LEU A 356 -5.53 16.46 12.37
N PHE A 357 -4.43 16.24 13.07
CA PHE A 357 -4.41 16.01 14.52
C PHE A 357 -4.91 17.25 15.28
N ALA A 358 -4.44 18.43 14.90
CA ALA A 358 -4.82 19.67 15.55
C ALA A 358 -6.33 19.93 15.42
N GLY A 359 -6.90 19.74 14.23
CA GLY A 359 -8.33 19.94 14.00
C GLY A 359 -9.21 18.88 14.66
N LEU A 360 -8.80 17.60 14.58
CA LEU A 360 -9.52 16.50 15.23
C LEU A 360 -9.58 16.70 16.75
N GLY A 361 -8.46 17.03 17.38
CA GLY A 361 -8.41 17.28 18.82
C GLY A 361 -9.15 18.52 19.25
N ALA A 362 -9.11 19.61 18.46
CA ALA A 362 -9.87 20.83 18.76
C ALA A 362 -11.39 20.57 18.76
N MET A 363 -11.86 19.77 17.80
CA MET A 363 -13.27 19.35 17.71
C MET A 363 -13.70 18.57 18.94
N VAL A 364 -12.88 17.62 19.40
CA VAL A 364 -13.19 16.76 20.55
C VAL A 364 -13.11 17.57 21.85
N LEU A 365 -12.08 18.42 22.05
CA LEU A 365 -12.00 19.31 23.20
C LEU A 365 -13.19 20.22 23.32
N GLN A 366 -13.66 20.77 22.18
CA GLN A 366 -14.87 21.59 22.17
C GLN A 366 -16.12 20.80 22.57
N ALA A 367 -16.27 19.56 22.07
CA ALA A 367 -17.41 18.72 22.43
C ALA A 367 -17.43 18.45 23.95
N PHE A 368 -16.27 18.20 24.57
CA PHE A 368 -16.16 18.03 26.03
C PHE A 368 -16.50 19.31 26.80
N SER A 369 -15.96 20.46 26.41
CA SER A 369 -16.26 21.72 27.09
C SER A 369 -17.73 22.13 26.99
N SER A 370 -18.41 21.78 25.91
CA SER A 370 -19.85 22.02 25.78
C SER A 370 -20.69 21.12 26.69
N TYR A 371 -20.18 19.94 27.07
CA TYR A 371 -20.83 19.03 28.02
C TYR A 371 -20.71 19.51 29.45
N GLU A 372 -19.57 20.09 29.86
CA GLU A 372 -19.36 20.63 31.21
C GLU A 372 -20.15 21.91 31.50
N THR A 373 -20.56 22.64 30.47
CA THR A 373 -21.34 23.89 30.58
C THR A 373 -22.85 23.71 30.36
N ALA A 374 -23.31 22.48 30.13
CA ALA A 374 -24.73 22.17 30.06
C ALA A 374 -25.33 22.15 31.50
N PRO A 375 -26.42 22.95 31.80
CA PRO A 375 -27.00 23.04 33.13
C PRO A 375 -27.69 21.76 33.57
#